data_7855ebd5dcfab9a65a450c500b634eee
#
_entry.id   7855ebd5dcfab9a65a450c500b634eee
#
_cell.length_a   1.000
_cell.length_b   1.000
_cell.length_c   1.000
_cell.angle_alpha   90.00
_cell.angle_beta   90.00
_cell.angle_gamma   90.00
#
_symmetry.space_group_name_H-M   'P 1'
#
loop_
_entity.id
_entity.type
_entity.pdbx_description
1 polymer ?
#
loop_
_entity_poly.entity_id
_entity_poly.type
_entity_poly.pdbx_seq_one_letter_code
_entity_poly.pdbx_strand_id
1 'polypeptide(L)'
;ALPIYRIYDLTEDKDGFLWISTTPELYSCYDLQRARFVDYTGCGELRQNYSTVFVTANGDVWLSHQGNGCRRMVHQKNGEMTSTVFRTERGNLPDNRVKFVNEDASGRIWIGTQCGLVSVSNGQYRIEDRLIHFTSSLAYKDDMYFLTADGDIYYYHSATQKMQKLAALSTVAGQTSPTGNFLLKDKWMILTTTGVYTYDFTTGEVAADPRLNIKKGELIRDNHGDYWIYNHTGRLTYVVAATGESKDFQLIPQDKISYIDFERYHIVHDSRGIIWISTYGNGLFAYNTAEDKLEHFVANINDQSHISSDFLQYVMEDRAGGIWVASEYSGLSRISVLNEG
;
A
#
# COMPACT_ATOMS: atom_id res chain seq x y z
N ALA A 1 13.90 -5.13 -21.99
CA ALA A 1 13.76 -3.92 -21.18
C ALA A 1 12.33 -3.44 -21.32
N LEU A 2 11.59 -3.30 -20.22
CA LEU A 2 10.33 -2.58 -20.23
C LEU A 2 10.58 -1.14 -20.65
N PRO A 3 9.67 -0.51 -21.41
CA PRO A 3 9.73 0.93 -21.62
C PRO A 3 9.76 1.65 -20.27
N ILE A 4 10.38 2.81 -20.23
CA ILE A 4 10.64 3.63 -19.05
C ILE A 4 9.31 4.13 -18.47
N TYR A 5 8.72 3.37 -17.54
CA TYR A 5 7.48 3.72 -16.86
C TYR A 5 7.72 3.77 -15.36
N ARG A 6 7.07 4.72 -14.69
CA ARG A 6 7.05 4.77 -13.22
C ARG A 6 6.30 3.55 -12.69
N ILE A 7 6.91 2.83 -11.76
CA ILE A 7 6.27 1.73 -11.05
C ILE A 7 5.75 2.28 -9.72
N TYR A 8 4.46 2.10 -9.46
CA TYR A 8 3.80 2.63 -8.26
C TYR A 8 3.50 1.58 -7.23
N ASP A 9 3.31 0.34 -7.64
CA ASP A 9 2.91 -0.73 -6.74
C ASP A 9 3.34 -2.08 -7.29
N LEU A 10 3.70 -2.99 -6.39
CA LEU A 10 4.10 -4.36 -6.68
C LEU A 10 3.37 -5.29 -5.73
N THR A 11 2.84 -6.39 -6.24
CA THR A 11 2.26 -7.42 -5.40
C THR A 11 2.42 -8.80 -6.02
N GLU A 12 2.69 -9.81 -5.21
CA GLU A 12 2.74 -11.20 -5.64
C GLU A 12 1.41 -11.90 -5.35
N ASP A 13 0.83 -12.57 -6.35
CA ASP A 13 -0.37 -13.37 -6.17
C ASP A 13 -0.03 -14.79 -5.68
N LYS A 14 -1.08 -15.57 -5.33
CA LYS A 14 -0.94 -16.93 -4.81
C LYS A 14 -0.31 -17.92 -5.80
N ASP A 15 -0.35 -17.63 -7.09
CA ASP A 15 0.14 -18.48 -8.17
C ASP A 15 1.58 -18.15 -8.57
N GLY A 16 2.22 -17.19 -7.89
CA GLY A 16 3.61 -16.79 -8.10
C GLY A 16 3.79 -15.81 -9.26
N PHE A 17 2.76 -15.02 -9.56
CA PHE A 17 2.87 -13.92 -10.51
C PHE A 17 3.07 -12.61 -9.78
N LEU A 18 4.06 -11.85 -10.21
CA LEU A 18 4.30 -10.48 -9.74
C LEU A 18 3.52 -9.50 -10.60
N TRP A 19 2.55 -8.84 -9.99
CA TRP A 19 1.77 -7.78 -10.60
C TRP A 19 2.43 -6.43 -10.37
N ILE A 20 2.61 -5.67 -11.44
CA ILE A 20 3.37 -4.43 -11.48
C ILE A 20 2.47 -3.32 -12.00
N SER A 21 2.16 -2.34 -11.18
CA SER A 21 1.42 -1.14 -11.59
C SER A 21 2.36 -0.08 -12.12
N THR A 22 2.13 0.40 -13.35
CA THR A 22 2.99 1.38 -14.02
C THR A 22 2.20 2.54 -14.61
N THR A 23 2.85 3.67 -14.91
CA THR A 23 2.29 4.75 -15.74
C THR A 23 3.15 4.98 -16.98
N PRO A 24 2.58 5.51 -18.09
CA PRO A 24 1.21 6.02 -18.24
C PRO A 24 0.18 4.98 -18.65
N GLU A 25 0.48 3.72 -18.90
CA GLU A 25 -0.47 2.91 -19.66
C GLU A 25 -0.67 1.44 -19.26
N LEU A 26 0.11 0.83 -18.34
CA LEU A 26 0.03 -0.63 -18.21
C LEU A 26 0.25 -1.12 -16.78
N TYR A 27 -0.47 -2.18 -16.42
CA TYR A 27 0.08 -3.16 -15.49
C TYR A 27 0.84 -4.21 -16.30
N SER A 28 1.88 -4.74 -15.69
CA SER A 28 2.63 -5.88 -16.23
C SER A 28 2.53 -7.03 -15.24
N CYS A 29 2.61 -8.23 -15.76
CA CYS A 29 2.64 -9.44 -14.94
C CYS A 29 3.91 -10.21 -15.25
N TYR A 30 4.64 -10.61 -14.22
CA TYR A 30 5.87 -11.37 -14.35
C TYR A 30 5.71 -12.71 -13.65
N ASP A 31 5.91 -13.81 -14.41
CA ASP A 31 5.90 -15.17 -13.90
C ASP A 31 7.24 -15.44 -13.20
N LEU A 32 7.21 -15.49 -11.87
CA LEU A 32 8.40 -15.71 -11.05
C LEU A 32 9.03 -17.10 -11.26
N GLN A 33 8.21 -18.11 -11.59
CA GLN A 33 8.69 -19.49 -11.80
C GLN A 33 9.40 -19.63 -13.14
N ARG A 34 8.84 -19.02 -14.20
CA ARG A 34 9.39 -19.09 -15.56
C ARG A 34 10.31 -17.94 -15.92
N ALA A 35 10.49 -16.99 -15.02
CA ALA A 35 11.32 -15.80 -15.17
C ALA A 35 11.00 -15.01 -16.47
N ARG A 36 9.72 -14.80 -16.77
CA ARG A 36 9.27 -14.12 -17.98
C ARG A 36 8.04 -13.24 -17.75
N PHE A 37 7.91 -12.20 -18.55
CA PHE A 37 6.67 -11.42 -18.61
C PHE A 37 5.57 -12.24 -19.29
N VAL A 38 4.36 -12.09 -18.76
CA VAL A 38 3.15 -12.67 -19.31
C VAL A 38 2.40 -11.58 -20.06
N ASP A 39 2.08 -11.86 -21.31
CA ASP A 39 1.31 -10.94 -22.14
C ASP A 39 -0.19 -11.31 -22.06
N TYR A 40 -0.98 -10.38 -21.52
CA TYR A 40 -2.44 -10.54 -21.40
C TYR A 40 -3.18 -9.77 -22.51
N THR A 41 -2.85 -10.02 -23.75
CA THR A 41 -3.43 -9.33 -24.92
C THR A 41 -4.94 -9.52 -25.09
N GLY A 42 -5.54 -10.49 -24.38
CA GLY A 42 -6.98 -10.83 -24.48
C GLY A 42 -7.92 -10.04 -23.57
N CYS A 43 -7.43 -9.22 -22.64
CA CYS A 43 -8.27 -8.62 -21.61
C CYS A 43 -8.91 -7.26 -21.98
N GLY A 44 -9.03 -6.94 -23.28
CA GLY A 44 -9.65 -5.71 -23.78
C GLY A 44 -8.77 -4.47 -23.60
N GLU A 45 -9.30 -3.29 -23.91
CA GLU A 45 -8.56 -2.03 -23.86
C GLU A 45 -8.01 -1.74 -22.44
N LEU A 46 -6.77 -2.14 -22.20
CA LEU A 46 -6.05 -1.97 -20.93
C LEU A 46 -5.24 -0.65 -20.89
N ARG A 47 -5.48 0.25 -21.82
CA ARG A 47 -4.82 1.56 -21.91
C ARG A 47 -5.29 2.54 -20.85
N GLN A 48 -5.31 2.13 -19.60
CA GLN A 48 -5.75 2.99 -18.50
C GLN A 48 -4.79 2.88 -17.33
N ASN A 49 -4.43 4.04 -16.79
CA ASN A 49 -3.56 4.15 -15.64
C ASN A 49 -4.21 3.52 -14.42
N TYR A 50 -3.63 2.46 -13.88
CA TYR A 50 -4.00 1.89 -12.58
C TYR A 50 -2.89 2.16 -11.59
N SER A 51 -3.23 2.73 -10.45
CA SER A 51 -2.26 3.17 -9.45
C SER A 51 -2.06 2.19 -8.30
N THR A 52 -3.00 1.27 -8.09
CA THR A 52 -2.91 0.28 -7.02
C THR A 52 -3.37 -1.10 -7.49
N VAL A 53 -2.75 -2.13 -6.93
CA VAL A 53 -3.07 -3.54 -7.17
C VAL A 53 -3.47 -4.17 -5.85
N PHE A 54 -4.63 -4.84 -5.82
CA PHE A 54 -5.09 -5.62 -4.68
C PHE A 54 -5.36 -7.06 -5.12
N VAL A 55 -4.83 -8.04 -4.38
CA VAL A 55 -5.04 -9.47 -4.63
C VAL A 55 -5.88 -10.05 -3.52
N THR A 56 -7.00 -10.66 -3.89
CA THR A 56 -7.93 -11.29 -2.96
C THR A 56 -7.42 -12.65 -2.48
N ALA A 57 -7.97 -13.15 -1.40
CA ALA A 57 -7.62 -14.46 -0.85
C ALA A 57 -7.84 -15.61 -1.86
N ASN A 58 -8.82 -15.51 -2.76
CA ASN A 58 -9.07 -16.49 -3.82
C ASN A 58 -8.17 -16.31 -5.05
N GLY A 59 -7.37 -15.23 -5.11
CA GLY A 59 -6.41 -14.92 -6.17
C GLY A 59 -6.94 -14.05 -7.29
N ASP A 60 -8.11 -13.45 -7.17
CA ASP A 60 -8.55 -12.42 -8.10
C ASP A 60 -7.71 -11.15 -7.93
N VAL A 61 -7.38 -10.50 -9.03
CA VAL A 61 -6.58 -9.28 -9.03
C VAL A 61 -7.46 -8.08 -9.33
N TRP A 62 -7.40 -7.08 -8.46
CA TRP A 62 -8.11 -5.83 -8.61
C TRP A 62 -7.12 -4.70 -8.90
N LEU A 63 -7.35 -4.01 -10.00
CA LEU A 63 -6.58 -2.86 -10.44
C LEU A 63 -7.45 -1.62 -10.26
N SER A 64 -7.00 -0.64 -9.51
CA SER A 64 -7.77 0.58 -9.27
C SER A 64 -7.01 1.85 -9.65
N HIS A 65 -7.76 2.91 -9.98
CA HIS A 65 -7.22 4.20 -10.36
C HIS A 65 -8.06 5.35 -9.83
N GLN A 66 -7.40 6.44 -9.48
CA GLN A 66 -8.08 7.68 -9.07
C GLN A 66 -8.58 8.45 -10.29
N GLY A 67 -9.72 8.02 -10.86
CA GLY A 67 -10.38 8.68 -11.99
C GLY A 67 -10.87 7.75 -13.09
N ASN A 68 -10.40 6.48 -13.13
CA ASN A 68 -10.81 5.52 -14.16
C ASN A 68 -11.55 4.30 -13.63
N GLY A 69 -11.99 4.34 -12.36
CA GLY A 69 -12.66 3.21 -11.72
C GLY A 69 -11.70 2.08 -11.37
N CYS A 70 -12.19 0.85 -11.41
CA CYS A 70 -11.37 -0.33 -11.16
C CYS A 70 -11.75 -1.49 -12.09
N ARG A 71 -10.86 -2.48 -12.13
CA ARG A 71 -11.00 -3.69 -12.93
C ARG A 71 -10.68 -4.90 -12.07
N ARG A 72 -11.58 -5.87 -12.04
CA ARG A 72 -11.34 -7.20 -11.49
C ARG A 72 -10.84 -8.11 -12.61
N MET A 73 -9.77 -8.86 -12.34
CA MET A 73 -9.20 -9.86 -13.23
C MET A 73 -9.24 -11.23 -12.55
N VAL A 74 -9.69 -12.24 -13.28
CA VAL A 74 -9.90 -13.58 -12.75
C VAL A 74 -9.20 -14.58 -13.64
N HIS A 75 -8.29 -15.38 -13.07
CA HIS A 75 -7.67 -16.52 -13.73
C HIS A 75 -8.69 -17.66 -13.87
N GLN A 76 -8.90 -18.09 -15.10
CA GLN A 76 -9.74 -19.24 -15.39
C GLN A 76 -8.92 -20.54 -15.32
N LYS A 77 -9.57 -21.66 -15.03
CA LYS A 77 -8.92 -22.99 -14.97
C LYS A 77 -8.24 -23.41 -16.26
N ASN A 78 -8.68 -22.87 -17.39
CA ASN A 78 -8.09 -23.13 -18.72
C ASN A 78 -6.85 -22.24 -19.02
N GLY A 79 -6.42 -21.39 -18.06
CA GLY A 79 -5.31 -20.47 -18.21
C GLY A 79 -5.65 -19.14 -18.87
N GLU A 80 -6.91 -18.94 -19.26
CA GLU A 80 -7.39 -17.64 -19.74
C GLU A 80 -7.66 -16.68 -18.58
N MET A 81 -7.59 -15.38 -18.87
CA MET A 81 -7.95 -14.34 -17.93
C MET A 81 -9.21 -13.62 -18.40
N THR A 82 -10.19 -13.54 -17.52
CA THR A 82 -11.39 -12.73 -17.75
C THR A 82 -11.33 -11.46 -16.93
N SER A 83 -11.99 -10.40 -17.40
CA SER A 83 -12.01 -9.13 -16.67
C SER A 83 -13.40 -8.52 -16.58
N THR A 84 -13.68 -7.85 -15.46
CA THR A 84 -14.88 -7.05 -15.23
C THR A 84 -14.49 -5.63 -14.87
N VAL A 85 -15.08 -4.66 -15.53
CA VAL A 85 -14.82 -3.23 -15.29
C VAL A 85 -15.90 -2.62 -14.44
N PHE A 86 -15.49 -1.87 -13.43
CA PHE A 86 -16.34 -1.09 -12.54
C PHE A 86 -16.12 0.40 -12.83
N ARG A 87 -17.19 1.10 -13.24
CA ARG A 87 -17.19 2.51 -13.61
C ARG A 87 -18.59 3.12 -13.51
N THR A 88 -18.63 4.45 -13.40
CA THR A 88 -19.89 5.20 -13.38
C THR A 88 -20.70 4.99 -14.66
N GLU A 89 -20.05 4.93 -15.82
CA GLU A 89 -20.69 4.72 -17.12
C GLU A 89 -21.35 3.35 -17.26
N ARG A 90 -20.96 2.39 -16.42
CA ARG A 90 -21.56 1.06 -16.33
C ARG A 90 -22.62 0.94 -15.22
N GLY A 91 -22.81 2.02 -14.45
CA GLY A 91 -23.75 2.06 -13.33
C GLY A 91 -23.36 1.25 -12.11
N ASN A 92 -22.14 0.67 -12.08
CA ASN A 92 -21.65 -0.20 -11.01
C ASN A 92 -20.67 0.47 -10.05
N LEU A 93 -20.31 1.75 -10.29
CA LEU A 93 -19.63 2.61 -9.33
C LEU A 93 -20.38 3.95 -9.19
N PRO A 94 -20.40 4.55 -7.99
CA PRO A 94 -20.93 5.90 -7.79
C PRO A 94 -19.96 6.99 -8.25
N ASP A 95 -18.64 6.73 -8.23
CA ASP A 95 -17.58 7.66 -8.63
C ASP A 95 -16.37 6.86 -9.15
N ASN A 96 -15.73 7.34 -10.22
CA ASN A 96 -14.56 6.69 -10.83
C ASN A 96 -13.25 6.93 -10.04
N ARG A 97 -13.25 7.82 -9.05
CA ARG A 97 -12.07 8.10 -8.20
C ARG A 97 -12.00 7.10 -7.06
N VAL A 98 -11.51 5.91 -7.36
CA VAL A 98 -11.34 4.83 -6.39
C VAL A 98 -10.21 5.16 -5.41
N LYS A 99 -10.47 4.99 -4.12
CA LYS A 99 -9.52 5.25 -3.03
C LYS A 99 -8.91 3.97 -2.50
N PHE A 100 -9.70 2.92 -2.41
CA PHE A 100 -9.24 1.59 -1.99
C PHE A 100 -10.10 0.49 -2.59
N VAL A 101 -9.52 -0.70 -2.65
CA VAL A 101 -10.20 -1.98 -2.78
C VAL A 101 -9.73 -2.85 -1.63
N ASN A 102 -10.63 -3.52 -0.93
CA ASN A 102 -10.30 -4.40 0.19
C ASN A 102 -11.27 -5.58 0.26
N GLU A 103 -10.90 -6.64 0.97
CA GLU A 103 -11.68 -7.86 1.14
C GLU A 103 -12.00 -8.06 2.62
N ASP A 104 -13.24 -8.39 2.95
CA ASP A 104 -13.63 -8.79 4.29
C ASP A 104 -13.43 -10.30 4.52
N ALA A 105 -13.59 -10.74 5.77
CA ALA A 105 -13.43 -12.14 6.16
C ALA A 105 -14.38 -13.12 5.44
N SER A 106 -15.48 -12.63 4.86
CA SER A 106 -16.42 -13.42 4.07
C SER A 106 -16.06 -13.54 2.59
N GLY A 107 -14.98 -12.86 2.15
CA GLY A 107 -14.58 -12.76 0.74
C GLY A 107 -15.38 -11.71 -0.04
N ARG A 108 -16.13 -10.85 0.61
CA ARG A 108 -16.79 -9.72 -0.02
C ARG A 108 -15.79 -8.61 -0.28
N ILE A 109 -15.83 -8.05 -1.47
CA ILE A 109 -14.96 -6.95 -1.87
C ILE A 109 -15.65 -5.62 -1.60
N TRP A 110 -14.90 -4.68 -1.06
CA TRP A 110 -15.29 -3.33 -0.77
C TRP A 110 -14.51 -2.35 -1.63
N ILE A 111 -15.21 -1.46 -2.33
CA ILE A 111 -14.62 -0.44 -3.19
C ILE A 111 -15.04 0.92 -2.66
N GLY A 112 -14.10 1.62 -2.04
CA GLY A 112 -14.31 2.99 -1.57
C GLY A 112 -13.94 4.00 -2.65
N THR A 113 -14.78 5.00 -2.81
CA THR A 113 -14.61 6.05 -3.82
C THR A 113 -14.66 7.42 -3.17
N GLN A 114 -14.35 8.46 -3.94
CA GLN A 114 -14.49 9.83 -3.46
C GLN A 114 -15.95 10.23 -3.18
N CYS A 115 -16.92 9.58 -3.82
CA CYS A 115 -18.33 9.81 -3.56
C CYS A 115 -19.05 8.45 -3.51
N GLY A 116 -18.91 7.74 -2.38
CA GLY A 116 -19.66 6.53 -2.10
C GLY A 116 -18.85 5.25 -1.95
N LEU A 117 -19.58 4.18 -1.67
CA LEU A 117 -19.06 2.85 -1.33
C LEU A 117 -19.82 1.77 -2.10
N VAL A 118 -19.11 0.77 -2.59
CA VAL A 118 -19.68 -0.41 -3.27
C VAL A 118 -19.20 -1.67 -2.58
N SER A 119 -20.10 -2.63 -2.42
CA SER A 119 -19.76 -4.01 -2.08
C SER A 119 -19.96 -4.94 -3.28
N VAL A 120 -19.10 -5.96 -3.41
CA VAL A 120 -19.19 -6.99 -4.45
C VAL A 120 -19.11 -8.36 -3.78
N SER A 121 -20.11 -9.19 -3.99
CA SER A 121 -20.17 -10.54 -3.47
C SER A 121 -20.78 -11.48 -4.50
N ASN A 122 -20.18 -12.66 -4.72
CA ASN A 122 -20.64 -13.65 -5.70
C ASN A 122 -20.90 -13.09 -7.10
N GLY A 123 -20.06 -12.13 -7.54
CA GLY A 123 -20.18 -11.49 -8.85
C GLY A 123 -21.30 -10.42 -8.93
N GLN A 124 -22.05 -10.20 -7.87
CA GLN A 124 -23.08 -9.17 -7.78
C GLN A 124 -22.52 -7.96 -7.03
N TYR A 125 -22.83 -6.76 -7.50
CA TYR A 125 -22.46 -5.51 -6.82
C TYR A 125 -23.69 -4.85 -6.18
N ARG A 126 -23.42 -4.11 -5.11
CA ARG A 126 -24.39 -3.25 -4.45
C ARG A 126 -23.76 -1.92 -4.11
N ILE A 127 -24.40 -0.83 -4.47
CA ILE A 127 -23.99 0.50 -4.05
C ILE A 127 -24.54 0.74 -2.64
N GLU A 128 -23.64 0.82 -1.67
CA GLU A 128 -23.96 0.96 -0.25
C GLU A 128 -24.16 2.43 0.14
N ASP A 129 -23.39 3.31 -0.50
CA ASP A 129 -23.46 4.76 -0.33
C ASP A 129 -23.13 5.49 -1.63
N ARG A 130 -23.60 6.74 -1.79
CA ARG A 130 -23.40 7.57 -3.00
C ARG A 130 -22.82 8.95 -2.74
N LEU A 131 -22.54 9.30 -1.50
CA LEU A 131 -22.24 10.67 -1.11
C LEU A 131 -20.96 10.80 -0.29
N ILE A 132 -20.67 9.84 0.57
CA ILE A 132 -19.60 9.91 1.55
C ILE A 132 -18.25 9.66 0.86
N HIS A 133 -17.25 10.48 1.18
CA HIS A 133 -15.88 10.29 0.72
C HIS A 133 -15.16 9.30 1.64
N PHE A 134 -15.09 8.05 1.24
CA PHE A 134 -14.35 7.01 1.94
C PHE A 134 -12.89 7.00 1.49
N THR A 135 -11.96 7.13 2.42
CA THR A 135 -10.52 7.22 2.13
C THR A 135 -9.77 5.92 2.33
N SER A 136 -10.24 5.09 3.27
CA SER A 136 -9.61 3.81 3.58
C SER A 136 -10.55 2.86 4.29
N SER A 137 -10.14 1.61 4.40
CA SER A 137 -10.88 0.56 5.09
C SER A 137 -9.95 -0.35 5.88
N LEU A 138 -10.50 -1.04 6.86
CA LEU A 138 -9.81 -2.01 7.69
C LEU A 138 -10.73 -3.19 7.98
N ALA A 139 -10.28 -4.40 7.63
CA ALA A 139 -10.90 -5.62 8.12
C ALA A 139 -10.39 -5.92 9.53
N TYR A 140 -11.29 -6.06 10.48
CA TYR A 140 -10.94 -6.41 11.86
C TYR A 140 -11.90 -7.47 12.38
N LYS A 141 -11.38 -8.66 12.72
CA LYS A 141 -12.18 -9.85 13.00
C LYS A 141 -13.11 -10.17 11.82
N ASP A 142 -14.39 -10.34 12.06
CA ASP A 142 -15.39 -10.68 11.03
C ASP A 142 -16.04 -9.45 10.38
N ASP A 143 -15.65 -8.26 10.78
CA ASP A 143 -16.31 -7.02 10.41
C ASP A 143 -15.41 -6.09 9.59
N MET A 144 -16.04 -5.14 8.91
CA MET A 144 -15.37 -4.16 8.06
C MET A 144 -15.60 -2.75 8.58
N TYR A 145 -14.50 -2.01 8.70
CA TYR A 145 -14.49 -0.61 9.15
C TYR A 145 -14.03 0.30 8.03
N PHE A 146 -14.57 1.50 7.98
CA PHE A 146 -14.28 2.49 6.95
C PHE A 146 -13.97 3.84 7.59
N LEU A 147 -13.00 4.53 7.00
CA LEU A 147 -12.60 5.88 7.38
C LEU A 147 -12.96 6.84 6.26
N THR A 148 -13.53 7.98 6.63
CA THR A 148 -13.90 9.03 5.69
C THR A 148 -12.87 10.16 5.65
N ALA A 149 -12.93 11.02 4.64
CA ALA A 149 -12.07 12.19 4.52
C ALA A 149 -12.23 13.19 5.68
N ASP A 150 -13.40 13.21 6.33
CA ASP A 150 -13.69 14.06 7.48
C ASP A 150 -13.31 13.40 8.82
N GLY A 151 -12.75 12.19 8.78
CA GLY A 151 -12.33 11.45 9.97
C GLY A 151 -13.47 10.75 10.69
N ASP A 152 -14.58 10.51 10.02
CA ASP A 152 -15.66 9.68 10.54
C ASP A 152 -15.33 8.20 10.38
N ILE A 153 -15.62 7.40 11.40
CA ILE A 153 -15.44 5.96 11.41
C ILE A 153 -16.79 5.28 11.24
N TYR A 154 -16.92 4.52 10.17
CA TYR A 154 -18.07 3.69 9.88
C TYR A 154 -17.74 2.21 10.09
N TYR A 155 -18.75 1.44 10.32
CA TYR A 155 -18.68 0.01 10.57
C TYR A 155 -19.79 -0.71 9.80
N TYR A 156 -19.40 -1.80 9.17
CA TYR A 156 -20.34 -2.71 8.53
C TYR A 156 -20.38 -4.02 9.31
N HIS A 157 -21.55 -4.31 9.89
CA HIS A 157 -21.76 -5.54 10.62
C HIS A 157 -22.17 -6.66 9.65
N SER A 158 -21.29 -7.64 9.45
CA SER A 158 -21.47 -8.72 8.48
C SER A 158 -22.76 -9.54 8.71
N ALA A 159 -23.11 -9.82 9.98
CA ALA A 159 -24.31 -10.59 10.31
C ALA A 159 -25.63 -9.85 10.05
N THR A 160 -25.70 -8.53 10.26
CA THR A 160 -26.92 -7.73 10.05
C THR A 160 -26.96 -7.03 8.69
N GLN A 161 -25.84 -7.02 7.97
CA GLN A 161 -25.64 -6.33 6.70
C GLN A 161 -26.00 -4.83 6.76
N LYS A 162 -25.70 -4.19 7.89
CA LYS A 162 -25.96 -2.77 8.12
C LYS A 162 -24.67 -2.01 8.36
N MET A 163 -24.60 -0.84 7.76
CA MET A 163 -23.55 0.14 7.98
C MET A 163 -24.02 1.20 8.97
N GLN A 164 -23.18 1.58 9.91
CA GLN A 164 -23.46 2.65 10.87
C GLN A 164 -22.20 3.45 11.18
N LYS A 165 -22.36 4.72 11.50
CA LYS A 165 -21.30 5.56 12.04
C LYS A 165 -21.07 5.20 13.51
N LEU A 166 -19.82 4.94 13.87
CA LEU A 166 -19.42 4.59 15.22
C LEU A 166 -18.83 5.76 16.00
N ALA A 167 -17.93 6.50 15.34
CA ALA A 167 -17.14 7.55 15.97
C ALA A 167 -16.75 8.63 14.96
N ALA A 168 -16.21 9.71 15.46
CA ALA A 168 -15.63 10.78 14.65
C ALA A 168 -14.34 11.28 15.31
N LEU A 169 -13.26 11.43 14.55
CA LEU A 169 -12.01 11.99 15.05
C LEU A 169 -12.19 13.43 15.51
N SER A 170 -13.13 14.17 14.92
CA SER A 170 -13.43 15.56 15.28
C SER A 170 -13.82 15.76 16.74
N THR A 171 -14.27 14.72 17.44
CA THR A 171 -14.58 14.78 18.89
C THR A 171 -13.34 15.03 19.76
N VAL A 172 -12.15 14.67 19.27
CA VAL A 172 -10.87 14.79 19.97
C VAL A 172 -9.89 15.71 19.21
N ALA A 173 -9.90 15.62 17.89
CA ALA A 173 -8.93 16.28 17.02
C ALA A 173 -9.35 17.69 16.55
N GLY A 174 -10.64 18.03 16.67
CA GLY A 174 -11.22 19.14 15.93
C GLY A 174 -11.28 18.81 14.43
N GLN A 175 -11.21 19.82 13.58
CA GLN A 175 -11.21 19.60 12.13
C GLN A 175 -9.84 19.04 11.70
N THR A 176 -9.84 17.81 11.15
CA THR A 176 -8.65 17.12 10.70
C THR A 176 -8.97 16.19 9.54
N SER A 177 -7.98 15.87 8.72
CA SER A 177 -8.13 14.95 7.60
C SER A 177 -7.17 13.78 7.73
N PRO A 178 -7.65 12.53 7.61
CA PRO A 178 -6.80 11.35 7.60
C PRO A 178 -5.82 11.34 6.43
N THR A 179 -4.58 10.96 6.71
CA THR A 179 -3.50 10.82 5.71
C THR A 179 -2.97 9.39 5.61
N GLY A 180 -3.22 8.58 6.63
CA GLY A 180 -2.83 7.17 6.64
C GLY A 180 -3.47 6.44 7.82
N ASN A 181 -3.39 5.12 7.81
CA ASN A 181 -3.90 4.32 8.90
C ASN A 181 -3.30 2.90 8.92
N PHE A 182 -3.34 2.26 10.07
CA PHE A 182 -2.95 0.86 10.23
C PHE A 182 -3.52 0.29 11.54
N LEU A 183 -3.57 -1.05 11.61
CA LEU A 183 -4.01 -1.78 12.81
C LEU A 183 -2.82 -2.06 13.72
N LEU A 184 -2.96 -1.72 15.02
CA LEU A 184 -2.03 -2.10 16.07
C LEU A 184 -2.77 -2.83 17.17
N LYS A 185 -2.58 -4.15 17.25
CA LYS A 185 -3.36 -5.00 18.19
C LYS A 185 -4.86 -4.74 18.02
N ASP A 186 -5.53 -4.24 19.04
CA ASP A 186 -6.95 -3.90 19.03
C ASP A 186 -7.20 -2.39 18.85
N LYS A 187 -6.26 -1.66 18.26
CA LYS A 187 -6.38 -0.21 17.99
C LYS A 187 -6.17 0.10 16.52
N TRP A 188 -7.06 0.87 15.96
CA TRP A 188 -6.87 1.48 14.65
C TRP A 188 -6.12 2.78 14.83
N MET A 189 -4.88 2.80 14.37
CA MET A 189 -4.04 4.00 14.36
C MET A 189 -4.39 4.82 13.14
N ILE A 190 -4.72 6.09 13.32
CA ILE A 190 -5.14 7.00 12.26
C ILE A 190 -4.24 8.22 12.28
N LEU A 191 -3.46 8.37 11.22
CA LEU A 191 -2.65 9.55 10.99
C LEU A 191 -3.50 10.62 10.37
N THR A 192 -3.28 11.85 10.79
CA THR A 192 -4.02 12.99 10.27
C THR A 192 -3.09 14.20 10.09
N THR A 193 -3.62 15.24 9.47
CA THR A 193 -2.91 16.52 9.31
C THR A 193 -2.57 17.21 10.63
N THR A 194 -3.21 16.83 11.74
CA THR A 194 -3.04 17.47 13.06
C THR A 194 -2.36 16.59 14.11
N GLY A 195 -2.20 15.30 13.84
CA GLY A 195 -1.56 14.35 14.75
C GLY A 195 -1.97 12.90 14.50
N VAL A 196 -1.65 12.04 15.45
CA VAL A 196 -2.04 10.61 15.41
C VAL A 196 -3.13 10.36 16.43
N TYR A 197 -4.16 9.66 16.00
CA TYR A 197 -5.32 9.29 16.81
C TYR A 197 -5.52 7.79 16.77
N THR A 198 -6.16 7.26 17.80
CA THR A 198 -6.48 5.84 17.89
C THR A 198 -7.99 5.65 18.05
N TYR A 199 -8.53 4.67 17.35
CA TYR A 199 -9.83 4.09 17.68
C TYR A 199 -9.59 2.73 18.32
N ASP A 200 -10.02 2.56 19.58
CA ASP A 200 -9.87 1.32 20.34
C ASP A 200 -11.09 0.42 20.09
N PHE A 201 -10.88 -0.73 19.45
CA PHE A 201 -11.96 -1.68 19.13
C PHE A 201 -12.58 -2.34 20.38
N THR A 202 -11.90 -2.28 21.53
CA THR A 202 -12.40 -2.87 22.77
C THR A 202 -13.34 -1.92 23.51
N THR A 203 -12.99 -0.63 23.54
CA THR A 203 -13.75 0.38 24.25
C THR A 203 -14.66 1.22 23.35
N GLY A 204 -14.40 1.25 22.04
CA GLY A 204 -15.08 2.11 21.09
C GLY A 204 -14.67 3.59 21.18
N GLU A 205 -13.60 3.90 21.87
CA GLU A 205 -13.17 5.27 22.14
C GLU A 205 -12.14 5.76 21.14
N VAL A 206 -12.22 7.06 20.81
CA VAL A 206 -11.21 7.79 20.07
C VAL A 206 -10.34 8.59 21.03
N ALA A 207 -9.02 8.47 20.89
CA ALA A 207 -8.05 9.21 21.69
C ALA A 207 -6.88 9.73 20.84
N ALA A 208 -6.26 10.84 21.24
CA ALA A 208 -4.98 11.26 20.68
C ALA A 208 -3.86 10.35 21.21
N ASP A 209 -2.90 10.01 20.36
CA ASP A 209 -1.66 9.36 20.81
C ASP A 209 -0.54 10.40 20.96
N PRO A 210 -0.29 10.89 22.19
CA PRO A 210 0.70 11.95 22.41
C PRO A 210 2.15 11.48 22.24
N ARG A 211 2.40 10.18 22.19
CA ARG A 211 3.74 9.59 21.98
C ARG A 211 4.23 9.80 20.56
N LEU A 212 3.28 9.86 19.61
CA LEU A 212 3.55 10.03 18.20
C LEU A 212 3.24 11.48 17.77
N ASN A 213 3.97 12.45 18.32
CA ASN A 213 3.81 13.86 17.98
C ASN A 213 4.45 14.17 16.61
N ILE A 214 3.78 13.79 15.54
CA ILE A 214 4.24 13.93 14.16
C ILE A 214 3.65 15.21 13.58
N LYS A 215 4.21 16.36 13.94
CA LYS A 215 3.70 17.65 13.45
C LYS A 215 4.04 17.95 11.99
N LYS A 216 4.97 17.24 11.35
CA LYS A 216 5.40 17.44 9.94
C LYS A 216 6.16 16.21 9.40
N GLY A 217 5.76 15.02 9.76
CA GLY A 217 6.38 13.79 9.28
C GLY A 217 5.35 12.83 8.72
N GLU A 218 5.81 11.82 8.03
CA GLU A 218 4.98 10.68 7.64
C GLU A 218 5.31 9.49 8.51
N LEU A 219 4.29 8.69 8.80
CA LEU A 219 4.41 7.45 9.53
C LEU A 219 4.15 6.31 8.56
N ILE A 220 5.11 5.41 8.48
CA ILE A 220 5.02 4.17 7.71
C ILE A 220 5.04 3.02 8.69
N ARG A 221 4.22 2.01 8.44
CA ARG A 221 4.30 0.74 9.11
C ARG A 221 4.93 -0.28 8.18
N ASP A 222 5.89 -1.04 8.67
CA ASP A 222 6.43 -2.16 7.93
C ASP A 222 5.52 -3.41 8.03
N ASN A 223 5.85 -4.44 7.29
CA ASN A 223 5.09 -5.69 7.24
C ASN A 223 5.15 -6.53 8.54
N HIS A 224 6.06 -6.22 9.47
CA HIS A 224 6.13 -6.82 10.81
C HIS A 224 5.30 -6.02 11.83
N GLY A 225 4.86 -4.85 11.47
CA GLY A 225 4.02 -4.02 12.29
C GLY A 225 4.75 -3.01 13.16
N ASP A 226 6.03 -2.83 12.93
CA ASP A 226 6.83 -1.77 13.54
C ASP A 226 6.65 -0.45 12.79
N TYR A 227 7.11 0.65 13.37
CA TYR A 227 6.87 1.98 12.83
C TYR A 227 8.13 2.65 12.35
N TRP A 228 7.97 3.44 11.29
CA TRP A 228 8.98 4.32 10.75
C TRP A 228 8.40 5.72 10.63
N ILE A 229 9.04 6.65 11.32
CA ILE A 229 8.68 8.06 11.30
C ILE A 229 9.76 8.77 10.50
N TYR A 230 9.40 9.42 9.41
CA TYR A 230 10.32 10.26 8.68
C TYR A 230 9.80 11.69 8.53
N ASN A 231 10.73 12.63 8.44
CA ASN A 231 10.44 14.01 8.13
C ASN A 231 11.34 14.47 6.97
N HIS A 232 11.05 15.64 6.43
CA HIS A 232 11.79 16.22 5.31
C HIS A 232 13.25 16.58 5.64
N THR A 233 13.77 16.15 6.78
CA THR A 233 15.17 16.34 7.20
C THR A 233 16.08 15.17 6.87
N GLY A 234 15.56 14.17 6.16
CA GLY A 234 16.32 12.95 5.81
C GLY A 234 16.58 12.03 7.01
N ARG A 235 15.89 12.26 8.12
CA ARG A 235 15.97 11.45 9.33
C ARG A 235 14.80 10.49 9.39
N LEU A 236 15.13 9.22 9.66
CA LEU A 236 14.17 8.17 9.96
C LEU A 236 14.29 7.75 11.41
N THR A 237 13.15 7.57 12.07
CA THR A 237 13.07 6.98 13.41
C THR A 237 12.34 5.64 13.29
N TYR A 238 13.03 4.57 13.62
CA TYR A 238 12.44 3.23 13.77
C TYR A 238 11.91 3.07 15.18
N VAL A 239 10.69 2.55 15.31
CA VAL A 239 10.04 2.30 16.61
C VAL A 239 9.51 0.89 16.65
N VAL A 240 9.98 0.08 17.57
CA VAL A 240 9.49 -1.27 17.82
C VAL A 240 8.10 -1.19 18.46
N ALA A 241 7.07 -1.63 17.76
CA ALA A 241 5.68 -1.51 18.22
C ALA A 241 5.40 -2.23 19.53
N ALA A 242 6.06 -3.37 19.76
CA ALA A 242 5.87 -4.21 20.96
C ALA A 242 6.45 -3.57 22.21
N THR A 243 7.62 -2.92 22.13
CA THR A 243 8.37 -2.39 23.27
C THR A 243 8.30 -0.87 23.39
N GLY A 244 8.13 -0.16 22.26
CA GLY A 244 8.25 1.28 22.19
C GLY A 244 9.71 1.78 22.12
N GLU A 245 10.67 0.85 22.05
CA GLU A 245 12.08 1.22 21.81
C GLU A 245 12.22 1.89 20.46
N SER A 246 13.08 2.88 20.38
CA SER A 246 13.29 3.63 19.14
C SER A 246 14.75 3.83 18.83
N LYS A 247 15.05 3.90 17.52
CA LYS A 247 16.37 4.18 16.97
C LYS A 247 16.28 5.18 15.83
N ASP A 248 17.19 6.16 15.84
CA ASP A 248 17.27 7.20 14.83
C ASP A 248 18.38 6.92 13.81
N PHE A 249 18.07 7.19 12.54
CA PHE A 249 19.00 7.12 11.42
C PHE A 249 18.98 8.43 10.65
N GLN A 250 20.15 9.01 10.41
CA GLN A 250 20.32 10.10 9.44
C GLN A 250 20.70 9.46 8.10
N LEU A 251 19.70 9.11 7.27
CA LEU A 251 19.94 8.43 5.99
C LEU A 251 20.47 9.39 4.92
N ILE A 252 19.95 10.62 4.89
CA ILE A 252 20.35 11.62 3.90
C ILE A 252 21.11 12.72 4.64
N PRO A 253 22.37 13.00 4.28
CA PRO A 253 23.12 14.12 4.84
C PRO A 253 22.35 15.44 4.66
N GLN A 254 22.38 16.30 5.67
CA GLN A 254 21.59 17.55 5.67
C GLN A 254 21.90 18.48 4.50
N ASP A 255 23.14 18.47 4.00
CA ASP A 255 23.59 19.24 2.84
C ASP A 255 23.09 18.68 1.49
N LYS A 256 22.54 17.46 1.49
CA LYS A 256 22.00 16.78 0.30
C LYS A 256 20.47 16.69 0.31
N ILE A 257 19.80 17.24 1.32
CA ILE A 257 18.34 17.22 1.38
C ILE A 257 17.81 18.12 0.27
N SER A 258 17.14 17.51 -0.68
CA SER A 258 16.35 18.20 -1.68
C SER A 258 15.03 18.65 -1.05
N TYR A 259 14.72 19.96 -1.15
CA TYR A 259 13.41 20.50 -0.74
C TYR A 259 12.26 20.12 -1.69
N ILE A 260 12.45 19.07 -2.49
CA ILE A 260 11.40 18.56 -3.38
C ILE A 260 10.42 17.78 -2.50
N ASP A 261 9.16 18.22 -2.47
CA ASP A 261 8.03 17.62 -1.72
C ASP A 261 7.69 16.15 -2.09
N PHE A 262 8.61 15.43 -2.73
CA PHE A 262 8.39 14.11 -3.31
C PHE A 262 9.28 13.00 -2.74
N GLU A 263 9.97 13.22 -1.65
CA GLU A 263 10.73 12.15 -1.01
C GLU A 263 9.77 11.09 -0.48
N ARG A 264 9.60 10.02 -1.26
CA ARG A 264 8.82 8.85 -0.86
C ARG A 264 9.77 7.80 -0.35
N TYR A 265 9.50 7.34 0.85
CA TYR A 265 10.12 6.15 1.41
C TYR A 265 9.14 4.99 1.30
N HIS A 266 9.62 3.83 0.90
CA HIS A 266 8.90 2.58 1.04
C HIS A 266 9.75 1.62 1.86
N ILE A 267 9.15 0.95 2.85
CA ILE A 267 9.89 0.19 3.86
C ILE A 267 9.27 -1.20 3.98
N VAL A 268 10.13 -2.21 3.94
CA VAL A 268 9.78 -3.62 4.12
C VAL A 268 10.72 -4.24 5.14
N HIS A 269 10.17 -4.95 6.11
CA HIS A 269 10.93 -5.79 7.03
C HIS A 269 10.84 -7.23 6.52
N ASP A 270 11.92 -7.74 5.96
CA ASP A 270 11.91 -9.05 5.30
C ASP A 270 11.90 -10.23 6.29
N SER A 271 11.69 -11.41 5.76
CA SER A 271 11.60 -12.66 6.55
C SER A 271 12.89 -13.04 7.28
N ARG A 272 14.03 -12.40 6.95
CA ARG A 272 15.35 -12.61 7.58
C ARG A 272 15.66 -11.60 8.67
N GLY A 273 14.77 -10.62 8.91
CA GLY A 273 15.00 -9.56 9.88
C GLY A 273 15.79 -8.36 9.33
N ILE A 274 15.86 -8.22 8.00
CA ILE A 274 16.48 -7.05 7.36
C ILE A 274 15.37 -6.06 6.99
N ILE A 275 15.59 -4.81 7.32
CA ILE A 275 14.67 -3.72 6.97
C ILE A 275 15.20 -3.01 5.74
N TRP A 276 14.47 -3.10 4.64
CA TRP A 276 14.78 -2.49 3.36
C TRP A 276 14.05 -1.17 3.22
N ILE A 277 14.78 -0.12 2.87
CA ILE A 277 14.26 1.25 2.77
C ILE A 277 14.60 1.80 1.40
N SER A 278 13.61 1.91 0.53
CA SER A 278 13.77 2.59 -0.76
C SER A 278 13.56 4.10 -0.60
N THR A 279 14.41 4.87 -1.27
CA THR A 279 14.36 6.33 -1.22
C THR A 279 14.26 6.92 -2.63
N TYR A 280 13.78 8.13 -2.73
CA TYR A 280 13.72 8.85 -3.99
C TYR A 280 14.94 9.76 -4.14
N GLY A 281 15.97 9.27 -4.86
CA GLY A 281 17.20 10.01 -5.15
C GLY A 281 18.43 9.65 -4.29
N ASN A 282 18.28 8.76 -3.29
CA ASN A 282 19.39 8.33 -2.44
C ASN A 282 19.59 6.80 -2.40
N GLY A 283 19.02 6.08 -3.35
CA GLY A 283 19.20 4.63 -3.48
C GLY A 283 18.45 3.82 -2.42
N LEU A 284 19.00 2.65 -2.09
CA LEU A 284 18.41 1.65 -1.21
C LEU A 284 19.26 1.49 0.05
N PHE A 285 18.61 1.44 1.20
CA PHE A 285 19.25 1.11 2.47
C PHE A 285 18.76 -0.25 2.96
N ALA A 286 19.64 -1.00 3.62
CA ALA A 286 19.32 -2.23 4.33
C ALA A 286 19.84 -2.15 5.76
N TYR A 287 18.92 -2.31 6.72
CA TYR A 287 19.27 -2.36 8.14
C TYR A 287 19.05 -3.76 8.68
N ASN A 288 20.17 -4.41 9.06
CA ASN A 288 20.12 -5.70 9.74
C ASN A 288 19.88 -5.47 11.23
N THR A 289 18.71 -5.85 11.72
CA THR A 289 18.33 -5.63 13.12
C THR A 289 19.12 -6.48 14.11
N ALA A 290 19.58 -7.67 13.70
CA ALA A 290 20.35 -8.57 14.55
C ALA A 290 21.81 -8.12 14.75
N GLU A 291 22.39 -7.53 13.72
CA GLU A 291 23.79 -7.09 13.72
C GLU A 291 23.94 -5.59 14.04
N ASP A 292 22.84 -4.87 14.11
CA ASP A 292 22.81 -3.40 14.22
C ASP A 292 23.64 -2.70 13.12
N LYS A 293 23.52 -3.20 11.89
CA LYS A 293 24.32 -2.75 10.76
C LYS A 293 23.42 -2.14 9.68
N LEU A 294 23.78 -0.92 9.27
CA LEU A 294 23.14 -0.22 8.15
C LEU A 294 24.05 -0.28 6.92
N GLU A 295 23.51 -0.76 5.81
CA GLU A 295 24.17 -0.77 4.50
C GLU A 295 23.48 0.16 3.53
N HIS A 296 24.20 0.71 2.57
CA HIS A 296 23.70 1.66 1.59
C HIS A 296 24.12 1.25 0.18
N PHE A 297 23.13 1.04 -0.67
CA PHE A 297 23.30 0.65 -2.07
C PHE A 297 22.92 1.80 -2.98
N VAL A 298 23.84 2.19 -3.84
CA VAL A 298 23.66 3.25 -4.83
C VAL A 298 23.81 2.70 -6.25
N ALA A 299 23.20 3.37 -7.20
CA ALA A 299 23.30 3.01 -8.61
C ALA A 299 24.74 3.22 -9.12
N ASN A 300 25.20 2.28 -9.94
CA ASN A 300 26.45 2.41 -10.67
C ASN A 300 26.21 2.02 -12.14
N ILE A 301 26.23 3.01 -13.02
CA ILE A 301 25.95 2.80 -14.45
C ILE A 301 26.97 1.87 -15.14
N ASN A 302 28.14 1.71 -14.56
CA ASN A 302 29.23 0.88 -15.11
C ASN A 302 29.25 -0.54 -14.52
N ASP A 303 28.37 -0.85 -13.56
CA ASP A 303 28.37 -2.13 -12.87
C ASP A 303 26.94 -2.66 -12.69
N GLN A 304 26.61 -3.71 -13.42
CA GLN A 304 25.28 -4.35 -13.39
C GLN A 304 25.00 -5.12 -12.09
N SER A 305 25.98 -5.27 -11.21
CA SER A 305 25.76 -5.83 -9.87
C SER A 305 25.13 -4.84 -8.89
N HIS A 306 25.01 -3.58 -9.27
CA HIS A 306 24.38 -2.52 -8.49
C HIS A 306 22.91 -2.33 -8.87
N ILE A 307 22.17 -1.61 -8.01
CA ILE A 307 20.79 -1.20 -8.33
C ILE A 307 20.79 -0.29 -9.57
N SER A 308 19.71 -0.34 -10.33
CA SER A 308 19.62 0.34 -11.63
C SER A 308 19.43 1.86 -11.54
N SER A 309 19.02 2.39 -10.39
CA SER A 309 18.76 3.81 -10.16
C SER A 309 18.75 4.13 -8.68
N ASP A 310 19.09 5.37 -8.32
CA ASP A 310 18.90 5.91 -6.96
C ASP A 310 17.50 6.47 -6.73
N PHE A 311 16.71 6.66 -7.79
CA PHE A 311 15.33 7.13 -7.72
C PHE A 311 14.38 5.94 -7.63
N LEU A 312 14.15 5.47 -6.41
CA LEU A 312 13.34 4.28 -6.13
C LEU A 312 11.92 4.66 -5.73
N GLN A 313 10.97 3.80 -6.09
CA GLN A 313 9.54 4.00 -5.82
C GLN A 313 8.99 2.96 -4.86
N TYR A 314 9.53 1.74 -4.91
CA TYR A 314 8.97 0.62 -4.17
C TYR A 314 10.01 -0.44 -3.86
N VAL A 315 9.84 -1.15 -2.77
CA VAL A 315 10.60 -2.35 -2.41
C VAL A 315 9.65 -3.40 -1.84
N MET A 316 9.82 -4.66 -2.19
CA MET A 316 9.07 -5.77 -1.62
C MET A 316 9.90 -7.04 -1.54
N GLU A 317 9.53 -7.94 -0.64
CA GLU A 317 10.01 -9.32 -0.60
C GLU A 317 9.02 -10.24 -1.31
N ASP A 318 9.50 -11.10 -2.23
CA ASP A 318 8.69 -12.17 -2.80
C ASP A 318 8.65 -13.39 -1.85
N ARG A 319 7.74 -14.33 -2.08
CA ARG A 319 7.59 -15.54 -1.26
C ARG A 319 8.82 -16.44 -1.23
N ALA A 320 9.71 -16.30 -2.19
CA ALA A 320 10.98 -17.01 -2.25
C ALA A 320 12.11 -16.27 -1.50
N GLY A 321 11.82 -15.12 -0.87
CA GLY A 321 12.78 -14.29 -0.14
C GLY A 321 13.62 -13.38 -1.03
N GLY A 322 13.29 -13.23 -2.31
CA GLY A 322 13.94 -12.28 -3.21
C GLY A 322 13.42 -10.86 -2.97
N ILE A 323 14.32 -9.89 -2.97
CA ILE A 323 13.96 -8.48 -2.79
C ILE A 323 13.82 -7.82 -4.16
N TRP A 324 12.63 -7.28 -4.42
CA TRP A 324 12.32 -6.55 -5.64
C TRP A 324 12.33 -5.06 -5.38
N VAL A 325 13.05 -4.34 -6.23
CA VAL A 325 13.21 -2.88 -6.11
C VAL A 325 12.76 -2.23 -7.40
N ALA A 326 11.78 -1.37 -7.29
CA ALA A 326 11.22 -0.63 -8.42
C ALA A 326 11.80 0.79 -8.48
N SER A 327 12.24 1.22 -9.65
CA SER A 327 12.74 2.56 -9.90
C SER A 327 11.79 3.40 -10.73
N GLU A 328 11.95 4.72 -10.69
CA GLU A 328 11.12 5.62 -11.49
C GLU A 328 11.38 5.50 -13.00
N TYR A 329 12.64 5.31 -13.40
CA TYR A 329 13.03 5.38 -14.82
C TYR A 329 13.83 4.18 -15.34
N SER A 330 14.23 3.26 -14.47
CA SER A 330 15.14 2.17 -14.82
C SER A 330 14.53 0.77 -14.63
N GLY A 331 13.22 0.71 -14.43
CA GLY A 331 12.48 -0.54 -14.33
C GLY A 331 12.62 -1.23 -12.98
N LEU A 332 12.71 -2.56 -13.01
CA LEU A 332 12.66 -3.43 -11.84
C LEU A 332 13.99 -4.17 -11.69
N SER A 333 14.55 -4.14 -10.49
CA SER A 333 15.74 -4.91 -10.10
C SER A 333 15.36 -5.99 -9.09
N ARG A 334 15.97 -7.17 -9.16
CA ARG A 334 15.85 -8.21 -8.15
C ARG A 334 17.18 -8.41 -7.44
N ILE A 335 17.17 -8.31 -6.13
CA ILE A 335 18.34 -8.55 -5.28
C ILE A 335 18.21 -9.95 -4.69
N SER A 336 19.20 -10.79 -4.92
CA SER A 336 19.32 -12.08 -4.25
C SER A 336 20.24 -11.91 -3.06
N VAL A 337 19.71 -12.05 -1.86
CA VAL A 337 20.52 -12.05 -0.64
C VAL A 337 21.14 -13.43 -0.50
N LEU A 338 22.45 -13.51 -0.71
CA LEU A 338 23.19 -14.75 -0.47
C LEU A 338 23.28 -14.94 1.05
N ASN A 339 22.70 -16.02 1.54
CA ASN A 339 23.01 -16.48 2.88
C ASN A 339 24.46 -17.00 2.84
N GLU A 340 25.39 -16.26 3.40
CA GLU A 340 26.67 -16.84 3.79
C GLU A 340 26.38 -17.82 4.92
N GLY A 341 26.39 -19.14 4.60
CA GLY A 341 26.10 -20.24 5.49
C GLY A 341 27.18 -20.47 6.55
#